data_a8bdc4cebe48b0174470d682e1d9ebc1
#
_entry.id   a8bdc4cebe48b0174470d682e1d9ebc1
#
_cell.length_a   1.000
_cell.length_b   1.000
_cell.length_c   1.000
_cell.angle_alpha   90.00
_cell.angle_beta   90.00
_cell.angle_gamma   90.00
#
_symmetry.space_group_name_H-M   'P 1'
#
loop_
_entity.id
_entity.type
_entity.pdbx_description
1 polymer ?
#
loop_
_entity_poly.entity_id
_entity_poly.type
_entity_poly.pdbx_seq_one_letter_code
_entity_poly.pdbx_strand_id
1 'polypeptide(L)'
;VLGESYSNHPIAKSIIKKSKMEKYIAEHKEKVSSYEELAGKGIKYNFEGKVVLVGNSSLVEKEKEKSDSTKIYVKVDSEIVGAICLKDEIKHGTKAAIAKLNARGIITKMFTGDNTEIAEKIAKELGIKEVKSEMLPNEKYQELEKEIAKYENNGKVAFVGDGINDSPVLARADIGISMGGVGAGSSIE
;
A
#
# COMPACT_ATOMS: atom_id res chain seq x y z
N VAL A 1 -16.63 6.96 -7.92
CA VAL A 1 -16.99 7.11 -6.49
C VAL A 1 -18.29 6.40 -6.11
N LEU A 2 -19.38 6.45 -6.93
CA LEU A 2 -20.67 5.83 -6.57
C LEU A 2 -20.54 4.32 -6.31
N GLY A 3 -19.96 3.56 -7.23
CA GLY A 3 -19.76 2.11 -7.04
C GLY A 3 -18.84 1.81 -5.85
N GLU A 4 -17.79 2.60 -5.65
CA GLU A 4 -16.86 2.45 -4.53
C GLU A 4 -17.53 2.65 -3.16
N SER A 5 -18.67 3.37 -3.10
CA SER A 5 -19.43 3.56 -1.85
C SER A 5 -20.09 2.28 -1.30
N TYR A 6 -20.12 1.23 -2.08
CA TYR A 6 -20.61 -0.09 -1.67
C TYR A 6 -19.49 -1.05 -1.29
N SER A 7 -18.23 -0.74 -1.66
CA SER A 7 -17.08 -1.59 -1.35
C SER A 7 -16.46 -1.26 0.01
N ASN A 8 -16.08 -2.30 0.75
CA ASN A 8 -15.33 -2.18 2.00
C ASN A 8 -13.81 -2.12 1.79
N HIS A 9 -13.35 -2.21 0.55
CA HIS A 9 -11.94 -2.24 0.22
C HIS A 9 -11.21 -0.94 0.65
N PRO A 10 -10.00 -0.99 1.21
CA PRO A 10 -9.24 0.21 1.64
C PRO A 10 -9.05 1.24 0.52
N ILE A 11 -8.83 0.77 -0.70
CA ILE A 11 -8.69 1.61 -1.90
C ILE A 11 -9.99 2.39 -2.17
N ALA A 12 -11.15 1.73 -2.10
CA ALA A 12 -12.44 2.36 -2.30
C ALA A 12 -12.67 3.51 -1.30
N LYS A 13 -12.38 3.25 -0.02
CA LYS A 13 -12.45 4.28 1.04
C LYS A 13 -11.51 5.45 0.78
N SER A 14 -10.31 5.19 0.28
CA SER A 14 -9.34 6.23 -0.08
C SER A 14 -9.81 7.09 -1.25
N ILE A 15 -10.40 6.47 -2.28
CA ILE A 15 -10.97 7.17 -3.44
C ILE A 15 -12.12 8.09 -2.99
N ILE A 16 -13.05 7.58 -2.17
CA ILE A 16 -14.17 8.35 -1.66
C ILE A 16 -13.68 9.55 -0.86
N LYS A 17 -12.79 9.33 0.12
CA LYS A 17 -12.22 10.38 0.96
C LYS A 17 -11.50 11.46 0.15
N LYS A 18 -10.72 11.07 -0.86
CA LYS A 18 -9.96 12.01 -1.70
C LYS A 18 -10.87 12.79 -2.66
N SER A 19 -11.97 12.19 -3.11
CA SER A 19 -12.90 12.82 -4.06
C SER A 19 -13.68 13.99 -3.46
N LYS A 20 -13.90 14.01 -2.15
CA LYS A 20 -14.76 14.98 -1.44
C LYS A 20 -16.18 15.05 -2.00
N MET A 21 -16.71 13.91 -2.48
CA MET A 21 -18.00 13.82 -3.16
C MET A 21 -19.09 13.15 -2.30
N GLU A 22 -18.99 13.24 -0.97
CA GLU A 22 -19.92 12.60 -0.05
C GLU A 22 -21.38 13.03 -0.31
N LYS A 23 -21.60 14.32 -0.58
CA LYS A 23 -22.93 14.84 -0.90
C LYS A 23 -23.48 14.24 -2.18
N TYR A 24 -22.67 14.19 -3.24
CA TYR A 24 -23.04 13.59 -4.53
C TYR A 24 -23.36 12.09 -4.37
N ILE A 25 -22.57 11.37 -3.56
CA ILE A 25 -22.83 9.96 -3.26
C ILE A 25 -24.18 9.80 -2.57
N ALA A 26 -24.47 10.63 -1.54
CA ALA A 26 -25.74 10.56 -0.82
C ALA A 26 -26.95 10.80 -1.72
N GLU A 27 -26.86 11.74 -2.65
CA GLU A 27 -27.95 12.10 -3.58
C GLU A 27 -28.18 11.06 -4.70
N HIS A 28 -27.16 10.30 -5.09
CA HIS A 28 -27.20 9.45 -6.28
C HIS A 28 -27.01 7.96 -6.00
N LYS A 29 -26.67 7.59 -4.76
CA LYS A 29 -26.41 6.18 -4.40
C LYS A 29 -27.58 5.26 -4.75
N GLU A 30 -28.81 5.68 -4.53
CA GLU A 30 -30.02 4.89 -4.81
C GLU A 30 -30.24 4.62 -6.29
N LYS A 31 -29.61 5.37 -7.19
CA LYS A 31 -29.66 5.15 -8.64
C LYS A 31 -28.73 4.04 -9.13
N VAL A 32 -27.87 3.52 -8.25
CA VAL A 32 -27.00 2.38 -8.55
C VAL A 32 -27.79 1.09 -8.42
N SER A 33 -27.74 0.26 -9.44
CA SER A 33 -28.37 -1.06 -9.45
C SER A 33 -27.40 -2.13 -9.95
N SER A 34 -27.74 -3.40 -9.74
CA SER A 34 -26.95 -4.56 -10.21
C SER A 34 -25.48 -4.48 -9.78
N TYR A 35 -25.22 -4.05 -8.53
CA TYR A 35 -23.85 -3.98 -8.00
C TYR A 35 -23.28 -5.39 -7.79
N GLU A 36 -22.08 -5.59 -8.30
CA GLU A 36 -21.33 -6.84 -8.21
C GLU A 36 -19.85 -6.54 -7.92
N GLU A 37 -19.29 -7.21 -6.92
CA GLU A 37 -17.85 -7.14 -6.62
C GLU A 37 -17.17 -8.36 -7.26
N LEU A 38 -16.25 -8.10 -8.19
CA LEU A 38 -15.50 -9.11 -8.93
C LEU A 38 -14.14 -9.30 -8.27
N ALA A 39 -13.98 -10.40 -7.52
CA ALA A 39 -12.79 -10.68 -6.72
C ALA A 39 -11.49 -10.53 -7.51
N GLY A 40 -10.57 -9.72 -7.01
CA GLY A 40 -9.27 -9.45 -7.62
C GLY A 40 -9.30 -8.61 -8.91
N LYS A 41 -10.48 -8.16 -9.37
CA LYS A 41 -10.62 -7.39 -10.61
C LYS A 41 -11.18 -5.99 -10.38
N GLY A 42 -12.21 -5.84 -9.53
CA GLY A 42 -12.88 -4.57 -9.27
C GLY A 42 -14.37 -4.73 -9.07
N ILE A 43 -15.15 -3.73 -9.49
CA ILE A 43 -16.60 -3.67 -9.31
C ILE A 43 -17.31 -3.40 -10.64
N LYS A 44 -18.54 -3.91 -10.74
CA LYS A 44 -19.47 -3.67 -11.84
C LYS A 44 -20.80 -3.20 -11.27
N TYR A 45 -21.42 -2.22 -11.89
CA TYR A 45 -22.76 -1.76 -11.51
C TYR A 45 -23.45 -1.05 -12.67
N ASN A 46 -24.78 -0.88 -12.56
CA ASN A 46 -25.55 -0.06 -13.48
C ASN A 46 -25.85 1.29 -12.84
N PHE A 47 -25.69 2.35 -13.61
CA PHE A 47 -26.02 3.71 -13.22
C PHE A 47 -26.71 4.43 -14.38
N GLU A 48 -27.95 4.87 -14.18
CA GLU A 48 -28.77 5.57 -15.19
C GLU A 48 -28.82 4.82 -16.54
N GLY A 49 -28.97 3.50 -16.51
CA GLY A 49 -29.09 2.64 -17.70
C GLY A 49 -27.75 2.29 -18.37
N LYS A 50 -26.63 2.73 -17.84
CA LYS A 50 -25.28 2.42 -18.35
C LYS A 50 -24.58 1.42 -17.45
N VAL A 51 -23.81 0.52 -18.06
CA VAL A 51 -22.93 -0.41 -17.32
C VAL A 51 -21.62 0.29 -16.99
N VAL A 52 -21.27 0.32 -15.71
CA VAL A 52 -20.02 0.91 -15.23
C VAL A 52 -19.12 -0.17 -14.65
N LEU A 53 -17.89 -0.25 -15.13
CA LEU A 53 -16.82 -1.10 -14.60
C LEU A 53 -15.75 -0.22 -13.98
N VAL A 54 -15.33 -0.53 -12.74
CA VAL A 54 -14.23 0.16 -12.07
C VAL A 54 -13.26 -0.87 -11.52
N GLY A 55 -12.05 -0.92 -12.03
CA GLY A 55 -11.09 -1.93 -11.60
C GLY A 55 -9.78 -1.93 -12.38
N ASN A 56 -9.06 -3.04 -12.29
CA ASN A 56 -7.76 -3.20 -12.94
C ASN A 56 -7.89 -3.37 -14.47
N SER A 57 -6.75 -3.41 -15.16
CA SER A 57 -6.70 -3.54 -16.62
C SER A 57 -7.38 -4.81 -17.14
N SER A 58 -7.33 -5.91 -16.36
CA SER A 58 -7.98 -7.17 -16.73
C SER A 58 -9.51 -7.06 -16.77
N LEU A 59 -10.12 -6.24 -15.86
CA LEU A 59 -11.57 -6.02 -15.84
C LEU A 59 -12.05 -5.24 -17.07
N VAL A 60 -11.27 -4.27 -17.53
CA VAL A 60 -11.64 -3.40 -18.66
C VAL A 60 -11.07 -3.88 -20.00
N GLU A 61 -10.45 -5.07 -20.03
CA GLU A 61 -9.86 -5.68 -21.22
C GLU A 61 -8.78 -4.81 -21.86
N LYS A 62 -7.97 -4.14 -21.04
CA LYS A 62 -6.84 -3.32 -21.46
C LYS A 62 -5.53 -4.03 -21.18
N GLU A 63 -4.56 -3.92 -22.08
CA GLU A 63 -3.19 -4.40 -21.83
C GLU A 63 -2.59 -3.74 -20.59
N LYS A 64 -1.84 -4.54 -19.81
CA LYS A 64 -1.19 -4.05 -18.60
C LYS A 64 -0.02 -3.13 -18.98
N GLU A 65 -0.15 -1.87 -18.69
CA GLU A 65 0.95 -0.91 -18.85
C GLU A 65 1.98 -1.07 -17.74
N LYS A 66 3.27 -1.01 -18.08
CA LYS A 66 4.32 -0.88 -17.07
C LYS A 66 4.19 0.50 -16.41
N SER A 67 3.93 0.53 -15.13
CA SER A 67 3.76 1.77 -14.36
C SER A 67 4.20 1.55 -12.92
N ASP A 68 4.81 2.56 -12.32
CA ASP A 68 5.15 2.64 -10.90
C ASP A 68 3.94 3.01 -10.00
N SER A 69 2.74 3.01 -10.58
CA SER A 69 1.49 3.30 -9.89
C SER A 69 0.43 2.25 -10.20
N THR A 70 -0.41 1.92 -9.22
CA THR A 70 -1.60 1.10 -9.45
C THR A 70 -2.64 1.93 -10.17
N LYS A 71 -3.07 1.48 -11.37
CA LYS A 71 -4.12 2.14 -12.15
C LYS A 71 -5.45 1.42 -11.96
N ILE A 72 -6.47 2.18 -11.61
CA ILE A 72 -7.87 1.74 -11.56
C ILE A 72 -8.58 2.43 -12.71
N TYR A 73 -9.02 1.65 -13.68
CA TYR A 73 -9.72 2.14 -14.85
C TYR A 73 -11.21 2.27 -14.58
N VAL A 74 -11.83 3.24 -15.23
CA VAL A 74 -13.27 3.42 -15.25
C VAL A 74 -13.74 3.25 -16.70
N LYS A 75 -14.60 2.24 -16.94
CA LYS A 75 -15.21 1.95 -18.24
C LYS A 75 -16.70 2.14 -18.10
N VAL A 76 -17.31 2.86 -19.02
CA VAL A 76 -18.76 3.05 -19.13
C VAL A 76 -19.20 2.46 -20.45
N ASP A 77 -20.09 1.46 -20.38
CA ASP A 77 -20.46 0.61 -21.51
C ASP A 77 -19.22 0.02 -22.21
N SER A 78 -18.91 0.47 -23.41
CA SER A 78 -17.76 0.00 -24.20
C SER A 78 -16.52 0.91 -24.10
N GLU A 79 -16.63 2.11 -23.48
CA GLU A 79 -15.59 3.11 -23.50
C GLU A 79 -14.85 3.26 -22.16
N ILE A 80 -13.52 3.28 -22.18
CA ILE A 80 -12.70 3.63 -21.01
C ILE A 80 -12.67 5.16 -20.91
N VAL A 81 -13.43 5.70 -19.95
CA VAL A 81 -13.58 7.15 -19.72
C VAL A 81 -12.44 7.76 -18.91
N GLY A 82 -11.62 6.94 -18.23
CA GLY A 82 -10.48 7.43 -17.48
C GLY A 82 -9.81 6.38 -16.61
N ALA A 83 -8.76 6.82 -15.91
CA ALA A 83 -8.08 6.00 -14.91
C ALA A 83 -7.72 6.82 -13.67
N ILE A 84 -7.83 6.20 -12.51
CA ILE A 84 -7.37 6.71 -11.23
C ILE A 84 -6.01 6.09 -10.96
N CYS A 85 -4.98 6.92 -10.85
CA CYS A 85 -3.63 6.46 -10.49
C CYS A 85 -3.47 6.53 -8.98
N LEU A 86 -3.20 5.39 -8.37
CA LEU A 86 -2.86 5.28 -6.96
C LEU A 86 -1.35 5.18 -6.83
N LYS A 87 -0.79 6.06 -6.03
CA LYS A 87 0.62 6.02 -5.63
C LYS A 87 0.69 5.90 -4.12
N ASP A 88 1.57 5.03 -3.67
CA ASP A 88 1.94 5.03 -2.26
C ASP A 88 2.73 6.31 -1.96
N GLU A 89 2.26 7.06 -0.98
CA GLU A 89 2.94 8.26 -0.52
C GLU A 89 3.72 7.96 0.76
N ILE A 90 4.96 8.43 0.80
CA ILE A 90 5.77 8.40 2.03
C ILE A 90 5.04 9.22 3.10
N LYS A 91 4.78 8.60 4.25
CA LYS A 91 4.10 9.29 5.37
C LYS A 91 4.83 10.57 5.74
N HIS A 92 4.06 11.61 6.01
CA HIS A 92 4.60 12.91 6.45
C HIS A 92 5.54 12.72 7.65
N GLY A 93 6.70 13.35 7.61
CA GLY A 93 7.71 13.27 8.66
C GLY A 93 8.71 12.12 8.55
N THR A 94 8.44 11.07 7.73
CA THR A 94 9.35 9.92 7.59
C THR A 94 10.75 10.34 7.16
N LYS A 95 10.87 11.21 6.17
CA LYS A 95 12.18 11.73 5.71
C LYS A 95 12.95 12.44 6.82
N ALA A 96 12.26 13.27 7.59
CA ALA A 96 12.87 13.97 8.72
C ALA A 96 13.28 13.01 9.85
N ALA A 97 12.50 11.96 10.11
CA ALA A 97 12.84 10.93 11.08
C ALA A 97 14.09 10.15 10.68
N ILE A 98 14.15 9.67 9.44
CA ILE A 98 15.33 8.96 8.90
C ILE A 98 16.57 9.86 8.94
N ALA A 99 16.45 11.13 8.54
CA ALA A 99 17.56 12.07 8.61
C ALA A 99 18.09 12.26 10.06
N LYS A 100 17.18 12.33 11.05
CA LYS A 100 17.57 12.41 12.47
C LYS A 100 18.28 11.14 12.96
N LEU A 101 17.83 9.96 12.52
CA LEU A 101 18.49 8.70 12.85
C LEU A 101 19.91 8.66 12.26
N ASN A 102 20.03 8.98 10.97
CA ASN A 102 21.31 9.02 10.28
C ASN A 102 22.29 10.03 10.93
N ALA A 103 21.81 11.20 11.35
CA ALA A 103 22.60 12.21 12.03
C ALA A 103 23.12 11.76 13.41
N ARG A 104 22.46 10.78 14.04
CA ARG A 104 22.89 10.14 15.29
C ARG A 104 23.82 8.93 15.06
N GLY A 105 24.24 8.68 13.82
CA GLY A 105 25.10 7.55 13.47
C GLY A 105 24.37 6.21 13.40
N ILE A 106 23.02 6.20 13.43
CA ILE A 106 22.23 4.99 13.29
C ILE A 106 22.18 4.60 11.81
N ILE A 107 22.57 3.38 11.50
CA ILE A 107 22.54 2.85 10.14
C ILE A 107 21.08 2.45 9.83
N THR A 108 20.50 3.06 8.81
CA THR A 108 19.13 2.75 8.37
C THR A 108 19.15 1.89 7.12
N LYS A 109 18.35 0.81 7.13
CA LYS A 109 18.19 -0.13 6.01
C LYS A 109 16.72 -0.29 5.68
N MET A 110 16.39 -0.66 4.44
CA MET A 110 15.02 -0.92 4.01
C MET A 110 14.91 -2.35 3.47
N PHE A 111 13.94 -3.11 4.00
CA PHE A 111 13.55 -4.44 3.55
C PHE A 111 12.12 -4.37 3.04
N THR A 112 11.90 -4.67 1.77
CA THR A 112 10.58 -4.57 1.15
C THR A 112 10.30 -5.69 0.17
N GLY A 113 9.01 -6.04 0.02
CA GLY A 113 8.54 -6.94 -1.04
C GLY A 113 8.31 -6.23 -2.38
N ASP A 114 8.43 -4.90 -2.43
CA ASP A 114 8.28 -4.13 -3.65
C ASP A 114 9.39 -4.45 -4.66
N ASN A 115 9.13 -4.13 -5.94
CA ASN A 115 10.15 -4.27 -6.96
C ASN A 115 11.33 -3.32 -6.72
N THR A 116 12.48 -3.68 -7.28
CA THR A 116 13.75 -2.99 -7.07
C THR A 116 13.68 -1.51 -7.46
N GLU A 117 13.06 -1.17 -8.57
CA GLU A 117 12.98 0.22 -9.06
C GLU A 117 12.21 1.13 -8.09
N ILE A 118 11.08 0.66 -7.56
CA ILE A 118 10.28 1.40 -6.57
C ILE A 118 11.05 1.53 -5.26
N ALA A 119 11.64 0.43 -4.80
CA ALA A 119 12.40 0.37 -3.56
C ALA A 119 13.59 1.34 -3.55
N GLU A 120 14.40 1.34 -4.61
CA GLU A 120 15.54 2.25 -4.77
C GLU A 120 15.12 3.72 -4.82
N LYS A 121 14.03 4.03 -5.52
CA LYS A 121 13.48 5.39 -5.59
C LYS A 121 13.07 5.90 -4.21
N ILE A 122 12.33 5.09 -3.45
CA ILE A 122 11.90 5.43 -2.08
C ILE A 122 13.10 5.60 -1.17
N ALA A 123 14.05 4.67 -1.21
CA ALA A 123 15.25 4.73 -0.39
C ALA A 123 16.10 5.98 -0.67
N LYS A 124 16.27 6.32 -1.94
CA LYS A 124 16.97 7.55 -2.36
C LYS A 124 16.28 8.80 -1.82
N GLU A 125 14.94 8.84 -1.91
CA GLU A 125 14.15 9.96 -1.40
C GLU A 125 14.26 10.11 0.12
N LEU A 126 14.30 8.98 0.85
CA LEU A 126 14.42 8.94 2.31
C LEU A 126 15.87 9.11 2.81
N GLY A 127 16.88 8.98 1.96
CA GLY A 127 18.28 8.97 2.36
C GLY A 127 18.72 7.66 3.03
N ILE A 128 18.09 6.55 2.68
CA ILE A 128 18.46 5.19 3.10
C ILE A 128 19.47 4.64 2.09
N LYS A 129 20.63 4.17 2.57
CA LYS A 129 21.74 3.74 1.71
C LYS A 129 21.69 2.25 1.33
N GLU A 130 21.09 1.42 2.17
CA GLU A 130 21.04 -0.02 1.98
C GLU A 130 19.59 -0.46 1.83
N VAL A 131 19.27 -1.06 0.69
CA VAL A 131 17.95 -1.53 0.33
C VAL A 131 18.01 -2.99 -0.10
N LYS A 132 17.05 -3.79 0.37
CA LYS A 132 16.75 -5.12 -0.15
C LYS A 132 15.30 -5.16 -0.57
N SER A 133 15.09 -5.41 -1.84
CA SER A 133 13.79 -5.43 -2.52
C SER A 133 13.36 -6.86 -2.87
N GLU A 134 12.13 -7.00 -3.34
CA GLU A 134 11.54 -8.27 -3.81
C GLU A 134 11.60 -9.40 -2.78
N MET A 135 11.64 -9.04 -1.48
CA MET A 135 11.82 -9.99 -0.40
C MET A 135 10.50 -10.65 0.01
N LEU A 136 10.54 -11.96 0.17
CA LEU A 136 9.49 -12.73 0.84
C LEU A 136 9.59 -12.56 2.37
N PRO A 137 8.52 -12.81 3.12
CA PRO A 137 8.55 -12.66 4.60
C PRO A 137 9.64 -13.47 5.29
N ASN A 138 9.90 -14.71 4.84
CA ASN A 138 10.97 -15.56 5.36
C ASN A 138 12.37 -15.02 5.05
N GLU A 139 12.56 -14.35 3.93
CA GLU A 139 13.84 -13.75 3.56
C GLU A 139 14.14 -12.52 4.41
N LYS A 140 13.12 -11.71 4.75
CA LYS A 140 13.26 -10.62 5.71
C LYS A 140 13.75 -11.12 7.07
N TYR A 141 13.18 -12.24 7.55
CA TYR A 141 13.61 -12.87 8.79
C TYR A 141 15.08 -13.30 8.74
N GLN A 142 15.48 -14.04 7.70
CA GLN A 142 16.85 -14.49 7.53
C GLN A 142 17.85 -13.33 7.43
N GLU A 143 17.44 -12.25 6.78
CA GLU A 143 18.30 -11.08 6.64
C GLU A 143 18.43 -10.32 7.98
N LEU A 144 17.35 -10.24 8.76
CA LEU A 144 17.42 -9.71 10.12
C LEU A 144 18.39 -10.51 10.99
N GLU A 145 18.37 -11.85 10.90
CA GLU A 145 19.32 -12.71 11.64
C GLU A 145 20.78 -12.38 11.30
N LYS A 146 21.08 -12.16 10.03
CA LYS A 146 22.44 -11.77 9.60
C LYS A 146 22.84 -10.40 10.17
N GLU A 147 21.90 -9.44 10.20
CA GLU A 147 22.18 -8.14 10.78
C GLU A 147 22.39 -8.23 12.30
N ILE A 148 21.60 -9.01 13.01
CA ILE A 148 21.77 -9.24 14.45
C ILE A 148 23.16 -9.83 14.74
N ALA A 149 23.53 -10.89 14.01
CA ALA A 149 24.83 -11.53 14.16
C ALA A 149 26.00 -10.56 13.88
N LYS A 150 25.85 -9.71 12.87
CA LYS A 150 26.85 -8.68 12.50
C LYS A 150 27.11 -7.66 13.61
N TYR A 151 26.07 -7.30 14.37
CA TYR A 151 26.13 -6.27 15.40
C TYR A 151 26.10 -6.82 16.83
N GLU A 152 26.15 -8.13 17.04
CA GLU A 152 26.03 -8.79 18.34
C GLU A 152 26.88 -8.16 19.44
N ASN A 153 28.13 -7.81 19.13
CA ASN A 153 29.08 -7.24 20.09
C ASN A 153 29.15 -5.70 20.10
N ASN A 154 28.57 -5.03 19.11
CA ASN A 154 28.80 -3.59 18.88
C ASN A 154 27.51 -2.76 18.74
N GLY A 155 26.35 -3.33 18.99
CA GLY A 155 25.09 -2.60 18.84
C GLY A 155 23.85 -3.44 19.04
N LYS A 156 22.72 -2.86 18.69
CA LYS A 156 21.40 -3.49 18.70
C LYS A 156 20.69 -3.22 17.38
N VAL A 157 19.92 -4.21 16.95
CA VAL A 157 19.14 -4.12 15.72
C VAL A 157 17.67 -3.87 16.05
N ALA A 158 17.14 -2.73 15.60
CA ALA A 158 15.73 -2.43 15.68
C ALA A 158 15.05 -2.75 14.34
N PHE A 159 13.91 -3.41 14.38
CA PHE A 159 13.06 -3.63 13.23
C PHE A 159 11.75 -2.85 13.38
N VAL A 160 11.36 -2.13 12.33
CA VAL A 160 10.12 -1.34 12.28
C VAL A 160 9.23 -1.90 11.18
N GLY A 161 8.02 -2.32 11.51
CA GLY A 161 7.08 -2.92 10.56
C GLY A 161 5.62 -2.63 10.90
N ASP A 162 4.69 -3.08 10.07
CA ASP A 162 3.25 -2.88 10.28
C ASP A 162 2.60 -3.86 11.28
N GLY A 163 3.32 -4.89 11.68
CA GLY A 163 2.90 -5.87 12.67
C GLY A 163 2.05 -7.03 12.13
N ILE A 164 1.49 -6.94 10.94
CA ILE A 164 0.62 -8.00 10.39
C ILE A 164 1.47 -9.09 9.70
N ASN A 165 2.23 -8.70 8.69
CA ASN A 165 3.07 -9.62 7.92
C ASN A 165 4.46 -9.80 8.51
N ASP A 166 4.92 -8.84 9.29
CA ASP A 166 6.26 -8.78 9.84
C ASP A 166 6.33 -9.22 11.32
N SER A 167 5.24 -9.78 11.89
CA SER A 167 5.19 -10.20 13.31
C SER A 167 6.37 -11.10 13.73
N PRO A 168 6.76 -12.13 12.97
CA PRO A 168 7.92 -12.96 13.34
C PRO A 168 9.24 -12.19 13.33
N VAL A 169 9.39 -11.24 12.40
CA VAL A 169 10.59 -10.42 12.26
C VAL A 169 10.67 -9.40 13.40
N LEU A 170 9.53 -8.78 13.75
CA LEU A 170 9.41 -7.87 14.90
C LEU A 170 9.75 -8.55 16.23
N ALA A 171 9.21 -9.75 16.45
CA ALA A 171 9.46 -10.52 17.68
C ALA A 171 10.92 -10.97 17.80
N ARG A 172 11.62 -11.18 16.69
CA ARG A 172 13.01 -11.64 16.66
C ARG A 172 14.04 -10.53 16.84
N ALA A 173 13.72 -9.32 16.44
CA ALA A 173 14.63 -8.16 16.54
C ALA A 173 15.02 -7.89 18.02
N ASP A 174 16.20 -7.32 18.25
CA ASP A 174 16.55 -6.83 19.60
C ASP A 174 15.53 -5.78 20.09
N ILE A 175 14.98 -4.98 19.16
CA ILE A 175 13.93 -3.98 19.41
C ILE A 175 12.92 -4.06 18.27
N GLY A 176 11.75 -4.61 18.52
CA GLY A 176 10.62 -4.60 17.56
C GLY A 176 9.75 -3.35 17.76
N ILE A 177 9.49 -2.62 16.70
CA ILE A 177 8.62 -1.44 16.71
C ILE A 177 7.49 -1.66 15.71
N SER A 178 6.28 -1.90 16.22
CA SER A 178 5.09 -2.02 15.38
C SER A 178 4.49 -0.65 15.11
N MET A 179 4.35 -0.32 13.82
CA MET A 179 3.64 0.88 13.36
C MET A 179 2.17 0.55 13.22
N GLY A 180 1.43 0.53 14.34
CA GLY A 180 0.00 0.24 14.36
C GLY A 180 -0.77 1.12 13.38
N GLY A 181 -1.39 0.50 12.35
CA GLY A 181 -2.41 1.13 11.54
C GLY A 181 -3.74 1.17 12.31
N VAL A 182 -4.61 2.10 11.99
CA VAL A 182 -6.01 2.10 12.47
C VAL A 182 -6.66 0.81 11.97
N GLY A 183 -6.80 -0.18 12.86
CA GLY A 183 -7.29 -1.53 12.53
C GLY A 183 -6.44 -2.69 13.05
N ALA A 184 -5.22 -2.45 13.54
CA ALA A 184 -4.36 -3.47 14.15
C ALA A 184 -4.79 -3.74 15.61
N GLY A 185 -6.01 -4.23 15.80
CA GLY A 185 -6.50 -4.71 17.11
C GLY A 185 -5.92 -6.07 17.52
N SER A 186 -4.94 -6.61 16.79
CA SER A 186 -4.36 -7.94 17.04
C SER A 186 -2.89 -7.91 17.50
N SER A 187 -2.33 -6.73 17.76
CA SER A 187 -0.90 -6.61 18.09
C SER A 187 -0.62 -6.17 19.53
N ILE A 188 -1.60 -6.30 20.44
CA ILE A 188 -1.41 -6.02 21.87
C ILE A 188 -1.72 -7.29 22.65
N GLU A 189 -0.75 -8.14 22.81
CA GLU A 189 -0.61 -9.09 23.91
C GLU A 189 0.76 -8.91 24.53
#